data_4e37dc5a6ea206d42cbb643c2b659a24
#
_entry.id   4e37dc5a6ea206d42cbb643c2b659a24
#
_cell.length_a   1.000
_cell.length_b   1.000
_cell.length_c   1.000
_cell.angle_alpha   90.00
_cell.angle_beta   90.00
_cell.angle_gamma   90.00
#
_symmetry.space_group_name_H-M   'P 1'
#
loop_
_entity.id
_entity.type
_entity.pdbx_description
1 polymer ?
#
loop_
_entity_poly.entity_id
_entity_poly.type
_entity_poly.pdbx_seq_one_letter_code
_entity_poly.pdbx_strand_id
1 'polypeptide(L)'
;MKKSKLLIIIAALFLLFTTGCTKYMSDSNHKRVVNNVTGQALTSNILCLPSDKALLKKYEKNKKYLEVDYKKLKPCKDFKLNQVKYNSLWESVFVKPLAFVLIKTGNLVKNYGLSVVIIGALIRLLLLPFTKKSLMQSENMKKANPEIQRIQKKYGNSKDQAAAMQMSSEMMAVYKKYDINPASGCIIALIQLPILFAFLEAINRVPAIFEDSFLTLQLGTTPMFGIKSGNMIYIVLVLLIIVTT
;
A
#
# COMPACT_ATOMS: atom_id res chain seq x y z
N MET A 1 -28.26 17.09 8.01
CA MET A 1 -28.10 15.87 8.84
C MET A 1 -27.51 14.66 8.09
N LYS A 2 -27.86 14.34 6.83
CA LYS A 2 -27.26 13.19 6.09
C LYS A 2 -25.76 13.34 5.79
N LYS A 3 -25.28 14.54 5.43
CA LYS A 3 -23.86 14.79 5.10
C LYS A 3 -22.92 14.67 6.32
N SER A 4 -23.38 15.08 7.52
CA SER A 4 -22.61 14.97 8.76
C SER A 4 -22.45 13.49 9.18
N LYS A 5 -23.48 12.67 9.04
CA LYS A 5 -23.40 11.23 9.32
C LYS A 5 -22.43 10.50 8.38
N LEU A 6 -22.42 10.88 7.10
CA LEU A 6 -21.47 10.34 6.12
C LEU A 6 -20.02 10.70 6.47
N LEU A 7 -19.76 11.94 6.86
CA LEU A 7 -18.44 12.39 7.31
C LEU A 7 -17.96 11.65 8.57
N ILE A 8 -18.85 11.42 9.52
CA ILE A 8 -18.53 10.64 10.74
C ILE A 8 -18.21 9.18 10.38
N ILE A 9 -18.98 8.58 9.45
CA ILE A 9 -18.71 7.20 8.99
C ILE A 9 -17.36 7.14 8.28
N ILE A 10 -17.04 8.10 7.42
CA ILE A 10 -15.74 8.17 6.73
C ILE A 10 -14.60 8.37 7.73
N ALA A 11 -14.77 9.25 8.71
CA ALA A 11 -13.77 9.47 9.76
C ALA A 11 -13.60 8.22 10.65
N ALA A 12 -14.68 7.55 11.02
CA ALA A 12 -14.64 6.31 11.79
C ALA A 12 -13.96 5.17 11.00
N LEU A 13 -14.27 5.04 9.70
CA LEU A 13 -13.57 4.13 8.81
C LEU A 13 -12.06 4.46 8.76
N PHE A 14 -11.70 5.73 8.61
CA PHE A 14 -10.28 6.15 8.58
C PHE A 14 -9.55 5.81 9.88
N LEU A 15 -10.19 5.99 11.03
CA LEU A 15 -9.64 5.60 12.34
C LEU A 15 -9.45 4.07 12.47
N LEU A 16 -10.35 3.27 11.89
CA LEU A 16 -10.20 1.80 11.87
C LEU A 16 -8.98 1.35 11.04
N PHE A 17 -8.59 2.10 10.02
CA PHE A 17 -7.42 1.79 9.18
C PHE A 17 -6.07 2.20 9.82
N THR A 18 -6.07 3.10 10.81
CA THR A 18 -4.82 3.54 11.46
C THR A 18 -4.27 2.55 12.49
N THR A 19 -5.03 1.53 12.87
CA THR A 19 -4.64 0.56 13.92
C THR A 19 -3.78 -0.60 13.43
N GLY A 20 -3.52 -0.72 12.12
CA GLY A 20 -2.87 -1.86 11.48
C GLY A 20 -1.51 -1.59 10.85
N CYS A 21 -0.72 -0.64 11.35
CA CYS A 21 0.58 -0.35 10.75
C CYS A 21 1.61 -1.44 11.03
N THR A 22 2.47 -1.71 10.03
CA THR A 22 3.68 -2.51 10.21
C THR A 22 4.53 -1.92 11.32
N LYS A 23 4.85 -2.73 12.32
CA LYS A 23 5.68 -2.34 13.44
C LYS A 23 7.09 -2.88 13.26
N TYR A 24 8.05 -1.98 13.21
CA TYR A 24 9.45 -2.38 13.12
C TYR A 24 10.01 -2.68 14.50
N MET A 25 10.86 -3.71 14.55
CA MET A 25 11.54 -4.13 15.76
C MET A 25 12.57 -3.06 16.16
N SER A 26 12.51 -2.63 17.43
CA SER A 26 13.49 -1.70 18.02
C SER A 26 14.16 -2.36 19.22
N ASP A 27 15.44 -2.12 19.39
CA ASP A 27 16.21 -2.59 20.55
C ASP A 27 15.94 -1.72 21.81
N SER A 28 16.64 -2.03 22.90
CA SER A 28 16.55 -1.29 24.16
C SER A 28 16.95 0.19 24.05
N ASN A 29 17.70 0.56 23.01
CA ASN A 29 18.15 1.92 22.75
C ASN A 29 17.28 2.64 21.70
N HIS A 30 16.08 2.14 21.44
CA HIS A 30 15.16 2.64 20.41
C HIS A 30 15.73 2.63 18.98
N LYS A 31 16.83 1.90 18.74
CA LYS A 31 17.37 1.72 17.39
C LYS A 31 16.69 0.58 16.69
N ARG A 32 16.35 0.78 15.40
CA ARG A 32 15.75 -0.28 14.58
C ARG A 32 16.70 -1.43 14.41
N VAL A 33 16.21 -2.64 14.63
CA VAL A 33 16.95 -3.87 14.33
C VAL A 33 16.92 -4.09 12.82
N VAL A 34 18.09 -4.05 12.19
CA VAL A 34 18.23 -4.20 10.73
C VAL A 34 19.01 -5.45 10.36
N ASN A 35 18.71 -5.99 9.20
CA ASN A 35 19.54 -7.00 8.56
C ASN A 35 20.75 -6.31 7.91
N ASN A 36 21.95 -6.54 8.42
CA ASN A 36 23.15 -5.86 7.96
C ASN A 36 23.54 -6.22 6.51
N VAL A 37 23.04 -7.34 6.00
CA VAL A 37 23.32 -7.81 4.63
C VAL A 37 22.44 -7.09 3.61
N THR A 38 21.18 -6.85 3.96
CA THR A 38 20.19 -6.28 3.04
C THR A 38 19.78 -4.85 3.39
N GLY A 39 20.09 -4.38 4.60
CA GLY A 39 19.61 -3.10 5.12
C GLY A 39 18.13 -3.10 5.54
N GLN A 40 17.46 -4.25 5.48
CA GLN A 40 16.04 -4.37 5.85
C GLN A 40 15.83 -4.15 7.35
N ALA A 41 14.89 -3.28 7.70
CA ALA A 41 14.39 -3.17 9.07
C ALA A 41 13.49 -4.37 9.39
N LEU A 42 13.79 -5.08 10.48
CA LEU A 42 13.01 -6.26 10.87
C LEU A 42 11.66 -5.84 11.47
N THR A 43 10.63 -6.61 11.16
CA THR A 43 9.26 -6.39 11.63
C THR A 43 9.04 -7.12 12.95
N SER A 44 8.42 -6.45 13.95
CA SER A 44 8.15 -7.04 15.27
C SER A 44 6.89 -7.90 15.32
N ASN A 45 5.91 -7.63 14.44
CA ASN A 45 4.63 -8.31 14.36
C ASN A 45 4.54 -9.28 13.18
N ILE A 46 5.59 -10.09 12.97
CA ILE A 46 5.65 -11.09 11.89
C ILE A 46 4.55 -12.15 12.01
N LEU A 47 4.14 -12.71 10.88
CA LEU A 47 3.09 -13.75 10.83
C LEU A 47 3.66 -15.17 10.79
N CYS A 48 4.92 -15.35 10.41
CA CYS A 48 5.59 -16.63 10.28
C CYS A 48 7.10 -16.46 10.44
N LEU A 49 7.83 -17.56 10.62
CA LEU A 49 9.28 -17.57 10.73
C LEU A 49 9.95 -17.68 9.36
N PRO A 50 11.07 -16.96 9.15
CA PRO A 50 11.88 -17.08 7.95
C PRO A 50 12.47 -18.49 7.79
N SER A 51 12.88 -18.83 6.58
CA SER A 51 13.59 -20.09 6.26
C SER A 51 15.10 -19.89 6.25
N ASP A 52 15.58 -18.70 5.95
CA ASP A 52 17.01 -18.34 6.00
C ASP A 52 17.54 -18.42 7.42
N LYS A 53 18.62 -19.21 7.60
CA LYS A 53 19.21 -19.47 8.91
C LYS A 53 19.79 -18.22 9.57
N ALA A 54 20.31 -17.27 8.79
CA ALA A 54 20.92 -16.05 9.33
C ALA A 54 19.82 -15.09 9.82
N LEU A 55 18.76 -14.94 9.04
CA LEU A 55 17.59 -14.14 9.40
C LEU A 55 16.85 -14.75 10.59
N LEU A 56 16.67 -16.08 10.61
CA LEU A 56 16.05 -16.82 11.73
C LEU A 56 16.81 -16.58 13.04
N LYS A 57 18.15 -16.76 13.04
CA LYS A 57 19.00 -16.46 14.21
C LYS A 57 18.84 -15.02 14.68
N LYS A 58 18.68 -14.08 13.75
CA LYS A 58 18.50 -12.67 14.08
C LYS A 58 17.16 -12.41 14.77
N TYR A 59 16.08 -13.02 14.31
CA TYR A 59 14.78 -12.98 14.99
C TYR A 59 14.84 -13.67 16.36
N GLU A 60 15.50 -14.82 16.46
CA GLU A 60 15.66 -15.55 17.72
C GLU A 60 16.44 -14.74 18.77
N LYS A 61 17.57 -14.14 18.36
CA LYS A 61 18.37 -13.26 19.24
C LYS A 61 17.55 -12.08 19.77
N ASN A 62 16.66 -11.54 18.95
CA ASN A 62 15.87 -10.36 19.25
C ASN A 62 14.41 -10.69 19.64
N LYS A 63 14.10 -11.94 19.97
CA LYS A 63 12.71 -12.40 20.26
C LYS A 63 11.99 -11.63 21.36
N LYS A 64 12.72 -11.03 22.31
CA LYS A 64 12.16 -10.19 23.37
C LYS A 64 11.51 -8.89 22.86
N TYR A 65 11.86 -8.45 21.65
CA TYR A 65 11.32 -7.26 21.01
C TYR A 65 10.19 -7.59 20.00
N LEU A 66 9.81 -8.86 19.87
CA LEU A 66 8.66 -9.26 19.10
C LEU A 66 7.37 -8.97 19.85
N GLU A 67 6.37 -8.49 19.14
CA GLU A 67 5.01 -8.34 19.68
C GLU A 67 4.18 -9.62 19.61
N VAL A 68 4.74 -10.66 19.01
CA VAL A 68 4.12 -11.98 18.84
C VAL A 68 4.91 -13.04 19.58
N ASP A 69 4.23 -14.08 20.05
CA ASP A 69 4.88 -15.19 20.72
C ASP A 69 5.70 -16.02 19.72
N TYR A 70 7.02 -15.86 19.76
CA TYR A 70 7.96 -16.55 18.89
C TYR A 70 7.75 -18.07 18.84
N LYS A 71 7.40 -18.69 19.99
CA LYS A 71 7.21 -20.13 20.09
C LYS A 71 6.00 -20.65 19.32
N LYS A 72 5.02 -19.78 19.07
CA LYS A 72 3.78 -20.14 18.34
C LYS A 72 3.89 -19.92 16.83
N LEU A 73 4.95 -19.25 16.38
CA LEU A 73 5.17 -19.02 14.96
C LEU A 73 5.69 -20.28 14.30
N LYS A 74 5.13 -20.59 13.12
CA LYS A 74 5.58 -21.68 12.25
C LYS A 74 6.40 -21.11 11.10
N PRO A 75 7.21 -21.94 10.40
CA PRO A 75 7.84 -21.54 9.14
C PRO A 75 6.81 -20.96 8.15
N CYS A 76 7.20 -19.97 7.37
CA CYS A 76 6.27 -19.32 6.43
C CYS A 76 5.65 -20.29 5.42
N LYS A 77 6.39 -21.32 4.99
CA LYS A 77 5.86 -22.37 4.09
C LYS A 77 4.64 -23.11 4.66
N ASP A 78 4.57 -23.25 5.99
CA ASP A 78 3.52 -23.98 6.71
C ASP A 78 2.46 -23.05 7.31
N PHE A 79 2.44 -21.78 6.91
CA PHE A 79 1.53 -20.76 7.44
C PHE A 79 0.06 -21.14 7.22
N LYS A 80 -0.74 -21.01 8.28
CA LYS A 80 -2.20 -21.21 8.28
C LYS A 80 -2.89 -19.98 8.86
N LEU A 81 -4.07 -19.64 8.33
CA LEU A 81 -4.85 -18.46 8.76
C LEU A 81 -5.15 -18.43 10.28
N ASN A 82 -5.40 -19.59 10.87
CA ASN A 82 -5.77 -19.71 12.30
C ASN A 82 -4.55 -19.86 13.23
N GLN A 83 -3.34 -19.75 12.72
CA GLN A 83 -2.12 -19.99 13.49
C GLN A 83 -1.81 -18.86 14.47
N VAL A 84 -2.10 -17.62 14.09
CA VAL A 84 -1.83 -16.43 14.91
C VAL A 84 -3.12 -15.96 15.56
N LYS A 85 -3.04 -15.67 16.90
CA LYS A 85 -4.19 -15.18 17.66
C LYS A 85 -4.84 -13.96 16.97
N TYR A 86 -6.15 -13.84 17.13
CA TYR A 86 -6.88 -12.65 16.71
C TYR A 86 -6.36 -11.41 17.44
N ASN A 87 -5.94 -10.40 16.69
CA ASN A 87 -5.51 -9.12 17.24
C ASN A 87 -6.49 -7.99 16.88
N SER A 88 -6.96 -7.96 15.62
CA SER A 88 -7.89 -6.95 15.15
C SER A 88 -8.70 -7.46 13.95
N LEU A 89 -9.84 -6.81 13.67
CA LEU A 89 -10.62 -7.06 12.47
C LEU A 89 -9.80 -6.79 11.21
N TRP A 90 -9.02 -5.70 11.22
CA TRP A 90 -8.14 -5.34 10.12
C TRP A 90 -7.16 -6.46 9.76
N GLU A 91 -6.44 -6.95 10.74
CA GLU A 91 -5.48 -8.04 10.56
C GLU A 91 -6.16 -9.32 10.05
N SER A 92 -7.30 -9.67 10.66
CA SER A 92 -7.97 -10.94 10.38
C SER A 92 -8.68 -10.97 9.03
N VAL A 93 -9.25 -9.84 8.59
CA VAL A 93 -10.05 -9.75 7.37
C VAL A 93 -9.20 -9.39 6.15
N PHE A 94 -8.17 -8.58 6.32
CA PHE A 94 -7.37 -8.08 5.19
C PHE A 94 -5.93 -8.63 5.19
N VAL A 95 -5.18 -8.44 6.27
CA VAL A 95 -3.74 -8.72 6.27
C VAL A 95 -3.44 -10.22 6.21
N LYS A 96 -4.05 -11.03 7.07
CA LYS A 96 -3.83 -12.48 7.12
C LYS A 96 -4.26 -13.21 5.84
N PRO A 97 -5.44 -12.94 5.25
CA PRO A 97 -5.81 -13.55 3.97
C PRO A 97 -4.85 -13.17 2.84
N LEU A 98 -4.44 -11.90 2.75
CA LEU A 98 -3.46 -11.47 1.75
C LEU A 98 -2.10 -12.15 1.96
N ALA A 99 -1.61 -12.21 3.19
CA ALA A 99 -0.37 -12.91 3.53
C ALA A 99 -0.46 -14.41 3.18
N PHE A 100 -1.60 -15.05 3.46
CA PHE A 100 -1.83 -16.45 3.12
C PHE A 100 -1.78 -16.68 1.62
N VAL A 101 -2.45 -15.85 0.83
CA VAL A 101 -2.45 -15.97 -0.63
C VAL A 101 -1.05 -15.70 -1.18
N LEU A 102 -0.33 -14.67 -0.68
CA LEU A 102 1.06 -14.40 -1.05
C LEU A 102 1.97 -15.60 -0.79
N ILE A 103 1.89 -16.19 0.40
CA ILE A 103 2.72 -17.35 0.77
C ILE A 103 2.37 -18.56 -0.10
N LYS A 104 1.09 -18.86 -0.29
CA LYS A 104 0.66 -20.01 -1.10
C LYS A 104 1.09 -19.87 -2.57
N THR A 105 0.90 -18.67 -3.13
CA THR A 105 1.34 -18.40 -4.50
C THR A 105 2.87 -18.45 -4.60
N GLY A 106 3.60 -17.88 -3.63
CA GLY A 106 5.07 -17.92 -3.60
C GLY A 106 5.61 -19.36 -3.52
N ASN A 107 5.00 -20.20 -2.71
CA ASN A 107 5.34 -21.62 -2.64
C ASN A 107 5.05 -22.36 -3.97
N LEU A 108 3.94 -22.02 -4.64
CA LEU A 108 3.54 -22.63 -5.91
C LEU A 108 4.49 -22.26 -7.04
N VAL A 109 4.80 -20.97 -7.19
CA VAL A 109 5.71 -20.46 -8.24
C VAL A 109 7.18 -20.54 -7.86
N LYS A 110 7.48 -20.97 -6.62
CA LYS A 110 8.83 -21.07 -6.06
C LYS A 110 9.60 -19.72 -6.09
N ASN A 111 8.89 -18.61 -6.05
CA ASN A 111 9.46 -17.27 -6.01
C ASN A 111 8.47 -16.28 -5.39
N TYR A 112 8.83 -15.68 -4.28
CA TYR A 112 7.96 -14.74 -3.56
C TYR A 112 7.84 -13.39 -4.26
N GLY A 113 8.87 -12.95 -4.99
CA GLY A 113 8.80 -11.73 -5.78
C GLY A 113 7.76 -11.84 -6.89
N LEU A 114 7.76 -12.96 -7.61
CA LEU A 114 6.74 -13.24 -8.62
C LEU A 114 5.34 -13.33 -7.99
N SER A 115 5.23 -13.91 -6.80
CA SER A 115 3.97 -13.93 -6.05
C SER A 115 3.43 -12.53 -5.77
N VAL A 116 4.27 -11.59 -5.33
CA VAL A 116 3.88 -10.20 -5.08
C VAL A 116 3.34 -9.54 -6.37
N VAL A 117 4.01 -9.78 -7.50
CA VAL A 117 3.56 -9.26 -8.81
C VAL A 117 2.22 -9.85 -9.22
N ILE A 118 2.06 -11.18 -9.13
CA ILE A 118 0.81 -11.88 -9.48
C ILE A 118 -0.35 -11.39 -8.63
N ILE A 119 -0.18 -11.35 -7.30
CA ILE A 119 -1.25 -10.94 -6.39
C ILE A 119 -1.58 -9.45 -6.57
N GLY A 120 -0.57 -8.59 -6.78
CA GLY A 120 -0.78 -7.19 -7.12
C GLY A 120 -1.57 -7.00 -8.41
N ALA A 121 -1.28 -7.79 -9.44
CA ALA A 121 -2.03 -7.78 -10.70
C ALA A 121 -3.48 -8.29 -10.50
N LEU A 122 -3.68 -9.37 -9.73
CA LEU A 122 -5.01 -9.89 -9.41
C LEU A 122 -5.86 -8.88 -8.65
N ILE A 123 -5.29 -8.19 -7.66
CA ILE A 123 -5.98 -7.10 -6.94
C ILE A 123 -6.41 -6.01 -7.93
N ARG A 124 -5.53 -5.60 -8.85
CA ARG A 124 -5.88 -4.61 -9.88
C ARG A 124 -7.00 -5.09 -10.80
N LEU A 125 -6.96 -6.33 -11.23
CA LEU A 125 -8.04 -6.93 -12.05
C LEU A 125 -9.39 -6.94 -11.32
N LEU A 126 -9.40 -7.30 -10.03
CA LEU A 126 -10.61 -7.27 -9.21
C LEU A 126 -11.17 -5.85 -9.03
N LEU A 127 -10.30 -4.84 -8.99
CA LEU A 127 -10.69 -3.43 -8.88
C LEU A 127 -11.03 -2.78 -10.23
N LEU A 128 -10.80 -3.45 -11.36
CA LEU A 128 -11.01 -2.93 -12.70
C LEU A 128 -12.44 -2.39 -12.93
N PRO A 129 -13.54 -3.08 -12.53
CA PRO A 129 -14.90 -2.56 -12.73
C PRO A 129 -15.13 -1.24 -11.99
N PHE A 130 -14.50 -1.04 -10.83
CA PHE A 130 -14.60 0.20 -10.06
C PHE A 130 -13.76 1.33 -10.67
N THR A 131 -12.55 1.01 -11.15
CA THR A 131 -11.63 1.99 -11.74
C THR A 131 -12.03 2.40 -13.15
N LYS A 132 -12.69 1.53 -13.93
CA LYS A 132 -13.18 1.82 -15.28
C LYS A 132 -14.08 3.07 -15.31
N LYS A 133 -14.99 3.19 -14.36
CA LYS A 133 -15.86 4.36 -14.24
C LYS A 133 -15.08 5.66 -14.02
N SER A 134 -13.98 5.61 -13.28
CA SER A 134 -13.09 6.77 -13.07
C SER A 134 -12.28 7.13 -14.31
N LEU A 135 -11.85 6.14 -15.08
CA LEU A 135 -11.14 6.40 -16.35
C LEU A 135 -12.05 7.14 -17.33
N MET A 136 -13.33 6.75 -17.44
CA MET A 136 -14.31 7.47 -18.25
C MET A 136 -14.50 8.91 -17.76
N GLN A 137 -14.54 9.13 -16.45
CA GLN A 137 -14.62 10.48 -15.87
C GLN A 137 -13.38 11.32 -16.18
N SER A 138 -12.20 10.69 -16.20
CA SER A 138 -10.93 11.36 -16.59
C SER A 138 -10.96 11.82 -18.06
N GLU A 139 -11.52 11.02 -18.96
CA GLU A 139 -11.71 11.41 -20.36
C GLU A 139 -12.70 12.56 -20.50
N ASN A 140 -13.82 12.51 -19.79
CA ASN A 140 -14.79 13.59 -19.76
C ASN A 140 -14.18 14.90 -19.22
N MET A 141 -13.32 14.80 -18.21
CA MET A 141 -12.57 15.92 -17.68
C MET A 141 -11.61 16.52 -18.73
N LYS A 142 -10.92 15.69 -19.52
CA LYS A 142 -10.09 16.18 -20.63
C LYS A 142 -10.90 16.95 -21.67
N LYS A 143 -12.12 16.50 -22.00
CA LYS A 143 -13.02 17.19 -22.93
C LYS A 143 -13.54 18.51 -22.36
N ALA A 144 -13.81 18.58 -21.05
CA ALA A 144 -14.28 19.78 -20.37
C ALA A 144 -13.17 20.80 -20.08
N ASN A 145 -11.88 20.38 -20.07
CA ASN A 145 -10.75 21.20 -19.68
C ASN A 145 -10.66 22.56 -20.38
N PRO A 146 -10.89 22.70 -21.73
CA PRO A 146 -10.85 24.00 -22.38
C PRO A 146 -11.93 24.97 -21.86
N GLU A 147 -13.14 24.49 -21.54
CA GLU A 147 -14.19 25.34 -20.93
C GLU A 147 -13.82 25.72 -19.50
N ILE A 148 -13.30 24.79 -18.72
CA ILE A 148 -12.82 25.02 -17.34
C ILE A 148 -11.73 26.09 -17.33
N GLN A 149 -10.75 26.00 -18.22
CA GLN A 149 -9.68 27.01 -18.34
C GLN A 149 -10.20 28.39 -18.72
N ARG A 150 -11.22 28.49 -19.60
CA ARG A 150 -11.86 29.77 -19.93
C ARG A 150 -12.53 30.40 -18.70
N ILE A 151 -13.25 29.62 -17.93
CA ILE A 151 -13.86 30.07 -16.68
C ILE A 151 -12.80 30.53 -15.67
N GLN A 152 -11.72 29.76 -15.50
CA GLN A 152 -10.63 30.12 -14.62
C GLN A 152 -9.95 31.42 -15.05
N LYS A 153 -9.73 31.64 -16.33
CA LYS A 153 -9.17 32.90 -16.86
C LYS A 153 -10.12 34.08 -16.68
N LYS A 154 -11.44 33.86 -16.83
CA LYS A 154 -12.46 34.90 -16.65
C LYS A 154 -12.52 35.45 -15.24
N TYR A 155 -12.35 34.58 -14.24
CA TYR A 155 -12.51 34.94 -12.83
C TYR A 155 -11.18 34.93 -12.03
N GLY A 156 -10.09 34.42 -12.59
CA GLY A 156 -8.83 34.14 -11.88
C GLY A 156 -8.14 35.36 -11.27
N ASN A 157 -8.42 36.56 -11.79
CA ASN A 157 -7.85 37.83 -11.28
C ASN A 157 -8.76 38.56 -10.27
N SER A 158 -9.97 38.06 -10.02
CA SER A 158 -10.91 38.69 -9.12
C SER A 158 -10.71 38.14 -7.69
N LYS A 159 -10.51 39.06 -6.74
CA LYS A 159 -10.47 38.75 -5.30
C LYS A 159 -11.86 38.84 -4.64
N ASP A 160 -12.90 39.13 -5.42
CA ASP A 160 -14.25 39.28 -4.94
C ASP A 160 -14.93 37.94 -4.66
N GLN A 161 -15.60 37.84 -3.53
CA GLN A 161 -16.33 36.64 -3.11
C GLN A 161 -17.50 36.34 -4.05
N ALA A 162 -18.14 37.36 -4.61
CA ALA A 162 -19.21 37.18 -5.60
C ALA A 162 -18.70 36.55 -6.90
N ALA A 163 -17.51 36.94 -7.37
CA ALA A 163 -16.86 36.35 -8.52
C ALA A 163 -16.46 34.87 -8.27
N ALA A 164 -16.01 34.55 -7.08
CA ALA A 164 -15.70 33.17 -6.69
C ALA A 164 -16.95 32.26 -6.69
N MET A 165 -18.10 32.77 -6.23
CA MET A 165 -19.38 32.07 -6.28
C MET A 165 -19.85 31.85 -7.72
N GLN A 166 -19.74 32.87 -8.59
CA GLN A 166 -20.09 32.75 -10.01
C GLN A 166 -19.19 31.75 -10.73
N MET A 167 -17.88 31.79 -10.49
CA MET A 167 -16.93 30.80 -11.01
C MET A 167 -17.31 29.37 -10.61
N SER A 168 -17.63 29.17 -9.33
CA SER A 168 -18.07 27.84 -8.83
C SER A 168 -19.35 27.38 -9.51
N SER A 169 -20.31 28.28 -9.72
CA SER A 169 -21.59 27.98 -10.39
C SER A 169 -21.37 27.61 -11.87
N GLU A 170 -20.56 28.38 -12.60
CA GLU A 170 -20.24 28.08 -14.00
C GLU A 170 -19.47 26.75 -14.13
N MET A 171 -18.51 26.49 -13.24
CA MET A 171 -17.80 25.20 -13.21
C MET A 171 -18.73 24.02 -12.94
N MET A 172 -19.69 24.16 -12.02
CA MET A 172 -20.69 23.13 -11.77
C MET A 172 -21.58 22.88 -12.99
N ALA A 173 -21.91 23.90 -13.77
CA ALA A 173 -22.68 23.75 -15.01
C ALA A 173 -21.86 22.95 -16.05
N VAL A 174 -20.57 23.23 -16.19
CA VAL A 174 -19.67 22.46 -17.07
C VAL A 174 -19.57 21.00 -16.61
N TYR A 175 -19.40 20.75 -15.31
CA TYR A 175 -19.37 19.38 -14.79
C TYR A 175 -20.64 18.60 -15.09
N LYS A 176 -21.80 19.25 -14.94
CA LYS A 176 -23.09 18.64 -15.33
C LYS A 176 -23.18 18.38 -16.84
N LYS A 177 -22.74 19.34 -17.69
CA LYS A 177 -22.77 19.22 -19.14
C LYS A 177 -21.96 18.00 -19.64
N TYR A 178 -20.81 17.72 -19.03
CA TYR A 178 -19.92 16.63 -19.41
C TYR A 178 -20.09 15.37 -18.54
N ASP A 179 -21.15 15.30 -17.71
CA ASP A 179 -21.39 14.19 -16.77
C ASP A 179 -20.17 13.87 -15.89
N ILE A 180 -19.54 14.92 -15.36
CA ILE A 180 -18.35 14.81 -14.51
C ILE A 180 -18.78 14.88 -13.04
N ASN A 181 -18.42 13.86 -12.28
CA ASN A 181 -18.51 13.89 -10.82
C ASN A 181 -17.13 14.20 -10.22
N PRO A 182 -16.88 15.41 -9.71
CA PRO A 182 -15.54 15.77 -9.18
C PRO A 182 -15.12 14.93 -7.97
N ALA A 183 -16.07 14.31 -7.26
CA ALA A 183 -15.77 13.43 -6.12
C ALA A 183 -15.38 12.00 -6.53
N SER A 184 -15.55 11.60 -7.78
CA SER A 184 -15.32 10.21 -8.21
C SER A 184 -13.87 9.76 -8.02
N GLY A 185 -12.90 10.62 -8.32
CA GLY A 185 -11.48 10.34 -8.12
C GLY A 185 -11.12 10.13 -6.65
N CYS A 186 -11.66 10.97 -5.76
CA CYS A 186 -11.45 10.85 -4.32
C CYS A 186 -12.03 9.55 -3.76
N ILE A 187 -13.20 9.13 -4.23
CA ILE A 187 -13.85 7.88 -3.77
C ILE A 187 -12.98 6.67 -4.11
N ILE A 188 -12.40 6.64 -5.31
CA ILE A 188 -11.53 5.53 -5.72
C ILE A 188 -10.24 5.51 -4.90
N ALA A 189 -9.61 6.66 -4.67
CA ALA A 189 -8.45 6.75 -3.79
C ALA A 189 -8.78 6.24 -2.37
N LEU A 190 -9.95 6.61 -1.83
CA LEU A 190 -10.41 6.14 -0.52
C LEU A 190 -10.64 4.62 -0.46
N ILE A 191 -11.07 3.99 -1.54
CA ILE A 191 -11.23 2.52 -1.62
C ILE A 191 -9.86 1.85 -1.79
N GLN A 192 -8.97 2.44 -2.56
CA GLN A 192 -7.69 1.85 -2.90
C GLN A 192 -6.66 1.92 -1.76
N LEU A 193 -6.69 3.00 -0.95
CA LEU A 193 -5.74 3.18 0.16
C LEU A 193 -5.78 2.03 1.19
N PRO A 194 -6.95 1.59 1.71
CA PRO A 194 -7.00 0.46 2.63
C PRO A 194 -6.40 -0.82 2.03
N ILE A 195 -6.70 -1.11 0.77
CA ILE A 195 -6.20 -2.30 0.08
C ILE A 195 -4.68 -2.22 -0.07
N LEU A 196 -4.16 -1.04 -0.42
CA LEU A 196 -2.71 -0.80 -0.52
C LEU A 196 -2.03 -1.00 0.85
N PHE A 197 -2.58 -0.42 1.93
CA PHE A 197 -2.01 -0.58 3.26
C PHE A 197 -2.05 -2.03 3.74
N ALA A 198 -3.16 -2.74 3.51
CA ALA A 198 -3.25 -4.16 3.86
C ALA A 198 -2.25 -5.01 3.09
N PHE A 199 -2.04 -4.71 1.80
CA PHE A 199 -1.08 -5.42 0.96
C PHE A 199 0.37 -5.15 1.40
N LEU A 200 0.72 -3.88 1.65
CA LEU A 200 2.04 -3.52 2.17
C LEU A 200 2.29 -4.13 3.54
N GLU A 201 1.30 -4.12 4.43
CA GLU A 201 1.41 -4.73 5.74
C GLU A 201 1.58 -6.25 5.63
N ALA A 202 0.82 -6.93 4.76
CA ALA A 202 0.96 -8.36 4.51
C ALA A 202 2.38 -8.71 4.03
N ILE A 203 2.92 -7.95 3.07
CA ILE A 203 4.30 -8.11 2.59
C ILE A 203 5.30 -7.96 3.73
N ASN A 204 5.22 -6.86 4.49
CA ASN A 204 6.19 -6.55 5.54
C ASN A 204 6.16 -7.54 6.71
N ARG A 205 5.04 -8.24 6.91
CA ARG A 205 4.86 -9.22 8.00
C ARG A 205 5.19 -10.66 7.60
N VAL A 206 5.59 -10.90 6.34
CA VAL A 206 6.01 -12.22 5.83
C VAL A 206 7.51 -12.19 5.52
N PRO A 207 8.38 -12.58 6.47
CA PRO A 207 9.84 -12.51 6.31
C PRO A 207 10.36 -13.28 5.09
N ALA A 208 9.70 -14.37 4.70
CA ALA A 208 10.10 -15.18 3.54
C ALA A 208 10.14 -14.39 2.23
N ILE A 209 9.33 -13.33 2.09
CA ILE A 209 9.37 -12.47 0.90
C ILE A 209 10.74 -11.76 0.79
N PHE A 210 11.31 -11.37 1.91
CA PHE A 210 12.57 -10.63 1.96
C PHE A 210 13.82 -11.50 1.93
N GLU A 211 13.64 -12.83 1.95
CA GLU A 211 14.71 -13.79 1.73
C GLU A 211 14.99 -14.01 0.24
N ASP A 212 13.98 -13.74 -0.58
CA ASP A 212 13.98 -14.07 -1.99
C ASP A 212 14.50 -12.92 -2.86
N SER A 213 14.79 -13.23 -4.09
CA SER A 213 15.16 -12.27 -5.12
C SER A 213 14.21 -12.39 -6.31
N PHE A 214 13.97 -11.27 -6.97
CA PHE A 214 13.19 -11.22 -8.19
C PHE A 214 14.04 -10.59 -9.30
N LEU A 215 14.24 -11.34 -10.37
CA LEU A 215 15.19 -11.05 -11.47
C LEU A 215 16.59 -10.80 -10.93
N THR A 216 17.21 -10.14 -10.44
CA THR A 216 18.52 -9.90 -9.80
C THR A 216 18.42 -8.95 -8.60
N LEU A 217 17.17 -8.52 -8.30
CA LEU A 217 16.89 -7.61 -7.20
C LEU A 217 16.56 -8.39 -5.94
N GLN A 218 17.34 -8.22 -4.91
CA GLN A 218 17.07 -8.78 -3.58
C GLN A 218 15.93 -7.99 -2.93
N LEU A 219 14.82 -8.67 -2.58
CA LEU A 219 13.57 -8.03 -2.16
C LEU A 219 13.64 -7.35 -0.80
N GLY A 220 14.56 -7.76 0.06
CA GLY A 220 14.80 -7.12 1.35
C GLY A 220 15.64 -5.86 1.28
N THR A 221 16.18 -5.50 0.11
CA THR A 221 17.11 -4.38 -0.05
C THR A 221 16.40 -3.13 -0.57
N THR A 222 16.66 -2.00 0.07
CA THR A 222 16.22 -0.69 -0.47
C THR A 222 17.13 -0.26 -1.62
N PRO A 223 16.62 0.49 -2.62
CA PRO A 223 17.44 0.97 -3.74
C PRO A 223 18.71 1.70 -3.29
N MET A 224 18.60 2.57 -2.27
CA MET A 224 19.75 3.30 -1.74
C MET A 224 20.82 2.38 -1.13
N PHE A 225 20.39 1.33 -0.40
CA PHE A 225 21.33 0.37 0.17
C PHE A 225 21.96 -0.49 -0.93
N GLY A 226 21.18 -0.92 -1.92
CA GLY A 226 21.66 -1.68 -3.06
C GLY A 226 22.71 -0.93 -3.88
N ILE A 227 22.50 0.35 -4.14
CA ILE A 227 23.47 1.23 -4.83
C ILE A 227 24.77 1.36 -4.01
N LYS A 228 24.65 1.60 -2.71
CA LYS A 228 25.82 1.68 -1.81
C LYS A 228 26.63 0.36 -1.73
N SER A 229 25.97 -0.78 -1.90
CA SER A 229 26.63 -2.09 -1.97
C SER A 229 27.19 -2.43 -3.35
N GLY A 230 27.16 -1.49 -4.31
CA GLY A 230 27.76 -1.64 -5.65
C GLY A 230 26.82 -2.22 -6.71
N ASN A 231 25.57 -2.49 -6.39
CA ASN A 231 24.62 -3.03 -7.37
C ASN A 231 23.88 -1.90 -8.11
N MET A 232 24.38 -1.55 -9.29
CA MET A 232 23.87 -0.44 -10.10
C MET A 232 22.50 -0.71 -10.72
N ILE A 233 21.98 -1.94 -10.72
CA ILE A 233 20.65 -2.26 -11.27
C ILE A 233 19.53 -1.54 -10.52
N TYR A 234 19.77 -1.18 -9.25
CA TYR A 234 18.81 -0.39 -8.48
C TYR A 234 18.62 1.04 -9.00
N ILE A 235 19.61 1.60 -9.72
CA ILE A 235 19.47 2.89 -10.41
C ILE A 235 18.46 2.74 -11.54
N VAL A 236 18.58 1.67 -12.33
CA VAL A 236 17.64 1.38 -13.42
C VAL A 236 16.21 1.24 -12.90
N LEU A 237 16.04 0.56 -11.75
CA LEU A 237 14.74 0.44 -11.10
C LEU A 237 14.17 1.80 -10.71
N VAL A 238 14.98 2.68 -10.11
CA VAL A 238 14.55 4.04 -9.72
C VAL A 238 14.17 4.86 -10.95
N LEU A 239 14.98 4.83 -12.01
CA LEU A 239 14.69 5.53 -13.25
C LEU A 239 13.39 5.01 -13.90
N LEU A 240 13.16 3.70 -13.91
CA LEU A 240 11.94 3.11 -14.43
C LEU A 240 10.71 3.57 -13.64
N ILE A 241 10.79 3.66 -12.33
CA ILE A 241 9.71 4.19 -11.48
C ILE A 241 9.43 5.65 -11.85
N ILE A 242 10.47 6.50 -11.99
CA ILE A 242 10.31 7.92 -12.32
C ILE A 242 9.64 8.09 -13.69
N VAL A 243 10.02 7.28 -14.68
CA VAL A 243 9.45 7.38 -16.05
C VAL A 243 8.01 6.88 -16.11
N THR A 244 7.63 5.93 -15.25
CA THR A 244 6.27 5.32 -15.25
C THR A 244 5.27 6.03 -14.33
N THR A 245 5.73 7.01 -13.53
CA THR A 245 4.89 7.78 -12.59
C THR A 245 4.57 9.15 -13.14
#